data_7ba17d0f4f33c128487a1c1ba9121bb2
#
_entry.id   7ba17d0f4f33c128487a1c1ba9121bb2
#
_cell.length_a   1.000
_cell.length_b   1.000
_cell.length_c   1.000
_cell.angle_alpha   90.00
_cell.angle_beta   90.00
_cell.angle_gamma   90.00
#
_symmetry.space_group_name_H-M   'P 1'
#
loop_
_entity.id
_entity.type
_entity.pdbx_description
1 polymer ?
#
loop_
_entity_poly.entity_id
_entity_poly.type
_entity_poly.pdbx_seq_one_letter_code
_entity_poly.pdbx_strand_id
1 'polypeptide(L)'
;MPEIDRLQLVRDAYGAYVSGDRSIIERLLADDYVFSSPADVGIDRARYFERCWPNAELIDAFELTRLVEAGDEVIVTYEATKTDGRRFCNTEVITFAGEQMSRTEVYFGWNLE
;
A
#
# COMPACT_ATOMS: atom_id res chain seq x y z
N MET A 1 -19.86 -14.21 13.32
CA MET A 1 -19.30 -13.09 12.54
C MET A 1 -17.86 -13.41 12.19
N PRO A 2 -17.50 -13.39 10.94
CA PRO A 2 -16.09 -13.54 10.60
C PRO A 2 -15.30 -12.33 11.09
N GLU A 3 -14.16 -12.58 11.64
CA GLU A 3 -13.24 -11.50 12.01
C GLU A 3 -12.65 -10.86 10.76
N ILE A 4 -12.38 -9.55 10.85
CA ILE A 4 -11.70 -8.83 9.78
C ILE A 4 -10.24 -9.22 9.81
N ASP A 5 -9.74 -9.76 8.71
CA ASP A 5 -8.32 -10.10 8.57
C ASP A 5 -7.61 -8.97 7.82
N ARG A 6 -7.19 -7.97 8.56
CA ARG A 6 -6.52 -6.79 8.00
C ARG A 6 -5.18 -7.13 7.35
N LEU A 7 -4.49 -8.15 7.87
CA LEU A 7 -3.24 -8.60 7.25
C LEU A 7 -3.50 -9.14 5.85
N GLN A 8 -4.59 -9.88 5.66
CA GLN A 8 -4.97 -10.37 4.35
C GLN A 8 -5.40 -9.23 3.43
N LEU A 9 -6.12 -8.23 3.95
CA LEU A 9 -6.51 -7.06 3.16
C LEU A 9 -5.28 -6.31 2.65
N VAL A 10 -4.23 -6.20 3.47
CA VAL A 10 -2.97 -5.58 3.03
C VAL A 10 -2.30 -6.40 1.94
N ARG A 11 -2.25 -7.74 2.09
CA ARG A 11 -1.71 -8.61 1.04
C ARG A 11 -2.49 -8.45 -0.26
N ASP A 12 -3.81 -8.35 -0.17
CA ASP A 12 -4.66 -8.17 -1.34
C ASP A 12 -4.35 -6.85 -2.05
N ALA A 13 -4.10 -5.78 -1.29
CA ALA A 13 -3.75 -4.48 -1.86
C ALA A 13 -2.44 -4.53 -2.64
N TYR A 14 -1.40 -5.15 -2.08
CA TYR A 14 -0.13 -5.28 -2.79
C TYR A 14 -0.26 -6.20 -4.01
N GLY A 15 -1.05 -7.27 -3.89
CA GLY A 15 -1.35 -8.14 -5.03
C GLY A 15 -2.08 -7.41 -6.14
N ALA A 16 -2.95 -6.47 -5.80
CA ALA A 16 -3.68 -5.65 -6.77
C ALA A 16 -2.76 -4.75 -7.57
N TYR A 17 -1.72 -4.20 -6.93
CA TYR A 17 -0.71 -3.43 -7.66
C TYR A 17 0.02 -4.27 -8.69
N VAL A 18 0.39 -5.49 -8.34
CA VAL A 18 1.10 -6.39 -9.26
C VAL A 18 0.20 -6.85 -10.40
N SER A 19 -1.07 -7.16 -10.09
CA SER A 19 -2.03 -7.63 -11.10
C SER A 19 -2.65 -6.51 -11.92
N GLY A 20 -2.56 -5.25 -11.45
CA GLY A 20 -3.21 -4.11 -12.10
C GLY A 20 -4.71 -4.06 -11.86
N ASP A 21 -5.21 -4.69 -10.80
CA ASP A 21 -6.64 -4.71 -10.50
C ASP A 21 -7.04 -3.53 -9.62
N ARG A 22 -7.34 -2.41 -10.25
CA ARG A 22 -7.74 -1.17 -9.56
C ARG A 22 -9.00 -1.35 -8.73
N SER A 23 -9.91 -2.24 -9.11
CA SER A 23 -11.18 -2.41 -8.40
C SER A 23 -10.97 -2.87 -6.95
N ILE A 24 -9.93 -3.65 -6.69
CA ILE A 24 -9.59 -4.09 -5.34
C ILE A 24 -9.17 -2.87 -4.49
N ILE A 25 -8.31 -2.02 -5.04
CA ILE A 25 -7.87 -0.82 -4.35
C ILE A 25 -9.05 0.15 -4.10
N GLU A 26 -9.92 0.31 -5.10
CA GLU A 26 -11.09 1.17 -4.95
C GLU A 26 -12.00 0.74 -3.80
N ARG A 27 -12.14 -0.57 -3.57
CA ARG A 27 -12.93 -1.09 -2.45
C ARG A 27 -12.23 -0.94 -1.10
N LEU A 28 -10.89 -1.06 -1.10
CA LEU A 28 -10.12 -1.05 0.14
C LEU A 28 -9.90 0.36 0.69
N LEU A 29 -9.93 1.40 -0.14
CA LEU A 29 -9.71 2.77 0.32
C LEU A 29 -11.02 3.42 0.76
N ALA A 30 -11.04 3.99 1.97
CA ALA A 30 -12.17 4.76 2.46
C ALA A 30 -12.36 6.04 1.63
N ASP A 31 -13.58 6.59 1.65
CA ASP A 31 -13.89 7.82 0.92
C ASP A 31 -13.03 9.00 1.39
N ASP A 32 -12.71 9.03 2.67
CA ASP A 32 -11.89 10.08 3.29
C ASP A 32 -10.41 9.70 3.42
N TYR A 33 -9.96 8.74 2.61
CA TYR A 33 -8.59 8.25 2.62
C TYR A 33 -7.57 9.37 2.42
N VAL A 34 -6.48 9.31 3.20
CA VAL A 34 -5.36 10.25 3.12
C VAL A 34 -4.06 9.47 2.93
N PHE A 35 -3.25 9.89 1.98
CA PHE A 35 -1.97 9.28 1.68
C PHE A 35 -0.84 10.28 1.89
N SER A 36 0.25 9.83 2.51
CA SER A 36 1.45 10.65 2.67
C SER A 36 2.70 9.84 2.39
N SER A 37 3.62 10.45 1.66
CA SER A 37 4.97 9.94 1.41
C SER A 37 5.90 11.14 1.35
N PRO A 38 7.22 10.94 1.29
CA PRO A 38 8.15 12.06 1.11
C PRO A 38 7.89 12.90 -0.15
N ALA A 39 7.26 12.31 -1.17
CA ALA A 39 6.94 13.01 -2.43
C ALA A 39 5.58 13.70 -2.41
N ASP A 40 4.61 13.18 -1.64
CA ASP A 40 3.24 13.67 -1.62
C ASP A 40 2.71 13.60 -0.20
N VAL A 41 2.45 14.75 0.43
CA VAL A 41 2.02 14.80 1.83
C VAL A 41 0.54 15.17 1.92
N GLY A 42 -0.25 14.31 2.58
CA GLY A 42 -1.65 14.59 2.90
C GLY A 42 -2.56 14.70 1.70
N ILE A 43 -2.34 13.89 0.67
CA ILE A 43 -3.21 13.90 -0.51
C ILE A 43 -4.44 13.03 -0.29
N ASP A 44 -5.56 13.43 -0.91
CA ASP A 44 -6.83 12.71 -0.77
C ASP A 44 -6.91 11.50 -1.70
N ARG A 45 -8.03 10.78 -1.63
CA ARG A 45 -8.26 9.55 -2.38
C ARG A 45 -8.16 9.77 -3.89
N ALA A 46 -8.79 10.83 -4.38
CA ALA A 46 -8.77 11.14 -5.83
C ALA A 46 -7.35 11.43 -6.29
N ARG A 47 -6.61 12.22 -5.53
CA ARG A 47 -5.22 12.57 -5.85
C ARG A 47 -4.31 11.35 -5.78
N TYR A 48 -4.57 10.45 -4.82
CA TYR A 48 -3.83 9.18 -4.73
C TYR A 48 -3.96 8.38 -6.04
N PHE A 49 -5.16 8.26 -6.58
CA PHE A 49 -5.35 7.53 -7.83
C PHE A 49 -4.68 8.22 -9.02
N GLU A 50 -4.58 9.54 -9.00
CA GLU A 50 -3.89 10.28 -10.06
C GLU A 50 -2.36 10.13 -9.96
N ARG A 51 -1.81 10.16 -8.73
CA ARG A 51 -0.38 10.27 -8.49
C ARG A 51 0.30 8.94 -8.23
N CYS A 52 -0.37 8.02 -7.56
CA CYS A 52 0.26 6.80 -7.06
C CYS A 52 -0.14 5.56 -7.83
N TRP A 53 -1.41 5.42 -8.17
CA TRP A 53 -1.87 4.22 -8.87
C TRP A 53 -1.15 3.96 -10.20
N PRO A 54 -0.79 4.97 -11.02
CA PRO A 54 -0.04 4.69 -12.25
C PRO A 54 1.28 3.97 -12.03
N ASN A 55 1.86 4.05 -10.83
CA ASN A 55 3.08 3.32 -10.49
C ASN A 55 2.89 1.80 -10.48
N ALA A 56 1.64 1.31 -10.45
CA ALA A 56 1.37 -0.12 -10.51
C ALA A 56 1.96 -0.75 -11.77
N GLU A 57 1.97 -0.03 -12.88
CA GLU A 57 2.55 -0.51 -14.14
C GLU A 57 4.07 -0.68 -14.07
N LEU A 58 4.73 -0.06 -13.09
CA LEU A 58 6.17 -0.09 -12.93
C LEU A 58 6.63 -1.16 -11.95
N ILE A 59 5.71 -1.84 -11.27
CA ILE A 59 6.04 -2.83 -10.25
C ILE A 59 5.78 -4.24 -10.78
N ASP A 60 6.80 -5.09 -10.70
CA ASP A 60 6.73 -6.48 -11.11
C ASP A 60 6.39 -7.40 -9.95
N ALA A 61 6.92 -7.12 -8.76
CA ALA A 61 6.69 -7.98 -7.59
C ALA A 61 6.91 -7.21 -6.29
N PHE A 62 6.21 -7.66 -5.23
CA PHE A 62 6.45 -7.26 -3.85
C PHE A 62 6.77 -8.48 -3.02
N GLU A 63 7.75 -8.36 -2.14
CA GLU A 63 7.99 -9.34 -1.08
C GLU A 63 7.78 -8.64 0.26
N LEU A 64 6.76 -9.07 1.01
CA LEU A 64 6.45 -8.47 2.31
C LEU A 64 7.34 -9.12 3.36
N THR A 65 8.34 -8.37 3.85
CA THR A 65 9.32 -8.91 4.80
C THR A 65 8.90 -8.71 6.25
N ARG A 66 8.01 -7.75 6.52
CA ARG A 66 7.38 -7.55 7.82
C ARG A 66 5.93 -7.21 7.60
N LEU A 67 5.07 -7.79 8.43
CA LEU A 67 3.63 -7.52 8.38
C LEU A 67 3.09 -7.69 9.78
N VAL A 68 2.85 -6.57 10.46
CA VAL A 68 2.51 -6.54 11.87
C VAL A 68 1.25 -5.71 12.06
N GLU A 69 0.28 -6.27 12.77
CA GLU A 69 -0.93 -5.55 13.16
C GLU A 69 -0.76 -4.99 14.57
N ALA A 70 -1.06 -3.70 14.73
CA ALA A 70 -0.94 -2.99 16.01
C ALA A 70 -2.18 -2.10 16.18
N GLY A 71 -3.19 -2.59 16.89
CA GLY A 71 -4.46 -1.88 17.02
C GLY A 71 -5.16 -1.77 15.68
N ASP A 72 -5.46 -0.55 15.26
CA ASP A 72 -6.08 -0.28 13.96
C ASP A 72 -5.05 -0.01 12.85
N GLU A 73 -3.76 -0.20 13.14
CA GLU A 73 -2.69 0.00 12.17
C GLU A 73 -2.08 -1.33 11.76
N VAL A 74 -1.67 -1.40 10.49
CA VAL A 74 -0.84 -2.47 9.98
C VAL A 74 0.46 -1.85 9.49
N ILE A 75 1.59 -2.38 9.98
CA ILE A 75 2.91 -1.93 9.59
C ILE A 75 3.48 -2.98 8.64
N VAL A 76 3.85 -2.55 7.44
CA VAL A 76 4.37 -3.44 6.42
C VAL A 76 5.71 -2.91 5.91
N THR A 77 6.71 -3.78 5.90
CA THR A 77 7.98 -3.53 5.22
C THR A 77 8.06 -4.46 4.03
N TYR A 78 8.42 -3.94 2.88
CA TYR A 78 8.49 -4.73 1.67
C TYR A 78 9.73 -4.42 0.85
N GLU A 79 10.10 -5.39 0.03
CA GLU A 79 11.04 -5.21 -1.06
C GLU A 79 10.25 -5.25 -2.35
N ALA A 80 10.42 -4.25 -3.18
CA ALA A 80 9.73 -4.15 -4.45
C ALA A 80 10.72 -4.35 -5.59
N THR A 81 10.27 -5.08 -6.62
CA THR A 81 11.03 -5.25 -7.86
C THR A 81 10.28 -4.52 -8.96
N LYS A 82 10.96 -3.59 -9.63
CA LYS A 82 10.39 -2.86 -10.77
C LYS A 82 10.51 -3.67 -12.05
N THR A 83 9.72 -3.30 -13.04
CA THR A 83 9.72 -3.98 -14.34
C THR A 83 11.07 -3.88 -15.06
N ASP A 84 11.91 -2.88 -14.73
CA ASP A 84 13.26 -2.74 -15.27
C ASP A 84 14.32 -3.51 -14.45
N GLY A 85 13.89 -4.27 -13.45
CA GLY A 85 14.76 -5.08 -12.61
C GLY A 85 15.32 -4.38 -11.39
N ARG A 86 15.15 -3.07 -11.26
CA ARG A 86 15.62 -2.33 -10.08
C ARG A 86 14.76 -2.69 -8.87
N ARG A 87 15.38 -2.71 -7.70
CA ARG A 87 14.74 -3.09 -6.46
C ARG A 87 14.95 -2.03 -5.39
N PHE A 88 13.95 -1.89 -4.52
CA PHE A 88 14.02 -0.96 -3.40
C PHE A 88 13.18 -1.51 -2.23
N CYS A 89 13.36 -0.91 -1.04
CA CYS A 89 12.55 -1.25 0.13
C CYS A 89 11.91 -0.01 0.73
N ASN A 90 10.71 -0.19 1.27
CA ASN A 90 9.96 0.85 1.97
C ASN A 90 9.25 0.22 3.16
N THR A 91 8.84 1.07 4.12
CA THR A 91 7.91 0.69 5.18
C THR A 91 6.69 1.59 5.08
N GLU A 92 5.50 1.00 5.21
CA GLU A 92 4.24 1.74 5.21
C GLU A 92 3.49 1.46 6.50
N VAL A 93 2.85 2.49 7.04
CA VAL A 93 1.92 2.36 8.16
C VAL A 93 0.52 2.64 7.60
N ILE A 94 -0.35 1.63 7.65
CA ILE A 94 -1.69 1.69 7.10
C ILE A 94 -2.67 1.69 8.26
N THR A 95 -3.49 2.73 8.36
CA THR A 95 -4.52 2.83 9.39
C THR A 95 -5.86 2.41 8.79
N PHE A 96 -6.58 1.55 9.52
CA PHE A 96 -7.87 1.02 9.10
C PHE A 96 -9.02 1.66 9.87
N ALA A 97 -10.15 1.83 9.19
CA ALA A 97 -11.45 2.08 9.77
C ALA A 97 -12.34 0.92 9.30
N GLY A 98 -12.58 -0.06 10.19
CA GLY A 98 -13.26 -1.30 9.80
C GLY A 98 -12.44 -2.09 8.79
N GLU A 99 -13.00 -2.37 7.64
CA GLU A 99 -12.36 -3.13 6.57
C GLU A 99 -11.72 -2.23 5.51
N GLN A 100 -11.75 -0.91 5.71
CA GLN A 100 -11.19 0.03 4.75
C GLN A 100 -9.98 0.74 5.31
N MET A 101 -9.03 1.02 4.43
CA MET A 101 -7.86 1.82 4.76
C MET A 101 -8.25 3.28 4.77
N SER A 102 -8.02 3.96 5.91
CA SER A 102 -8.34 5.38 6.04
C SER A 102 -7.11 6.26 5.85
N ARG A 103 -5.92 5.69 6.00
CA ARG A 103 -4.68 6.45 5.91
C ARG A 103 -3.51 5.53 5.60
N THR A 104 -2.60 6.01 4.80
CA THR A 104 -1.31 5.35 4.56
C THR A 104 -0.20 6.38 4.70
N GLU A 105 0.84 6.02 5.45
CA GLU A 105 2.05 6.81 5.56
C GLU A 105 3.21 5.96 5.06
N VAL A 106 3.94 6.45 4.06
CA VAL A 106 5.04 5.73 3.43
C VAL A 106 6.37 6.33 3.88
N TYR A 107 7.24 5.48 4.38
CA TYR A 107 8.61 5.83 4.76
C TYR A 107 9.54 5.17 3.75
N PHE A 108 10.30 5.97 3.01
CA PHE A 108 11.23 5.45 2.02
C PHE A 108 12.41 4.78 2.70
N GLY A 109 12.78 3.63 2.19
CA GLY A 109 14.00 2.93 2.58
C GLY A 109 15.15 3.28 1.64
N TRP A 110 15.71 2.27 0.98
CA TRP A 110 16.88 2.43 0.13
C TRP A 110 16.78 1.49 -1.07
N ASN A 111 17.67 1.73 -2.05
CA ASN A 111 17.75 0.87 -3.22
C ASN A 111 18.50 -0.42 -2.86
N LEU A 112 17.98 -1.53 -3.35
CA LEU A 112 18.58 -2.85 -3.17
C LEU A 112 19.40 -3.21 -4.42
N GLU A 113 20.47 -3.91 -4.21
CA GLU A 113 21.32 -4.37 -5.32
C GLU A 113 21.06 -5.82 -5.66
#